data_2085fe9899404e8c1dc7493a90fe9a41
#
_entry.id   2085fe9899404e8c1dc7493a90fe9a41
#
_cell.length_a   1.000
_cell.length_b   1.000
_cell.length_c   1.000
_cell.angle_alpha   90.00
_cell.angle_beta   90.00
_cell.angle_gamma   90.00
#
_symmetry.space_group_name_H-M   'P 1'
#
loop_
_entity.id
_entity.type
_entity.pdbx_description
1 polymer ?
#
loop_
_entity_poly.entity_id
_entity_poly.type
_entity_poly.pdbx_seq_one_letter_code
_entity_poly.pdbx_strand_id
1 'polypeptide(L)'
;MLSACLETESPIICKFYTCKSNDKYDPAKEVNVTLKEDGQIIYQGIINQGELKLDYLPKAGKKYTILAQSDGFMEISAETKIPPLLTCKPGFDQEKSMVTLSDFSEKHNGNSLWITASSLHEQDITVQYQELYSYNRLIDNVNREEGSYVNNNIAITGFYKSFIRIKKTNVPLLDELQFVPFYEQKVSEKMTGIEIDIINASNEYDQYCRTYYQALSIPSSGDLSGMFFQPSTVYSNVNNGLGIFAGRS
;
A
#
# COMPACT_ATOMS: atom_id res chain seq x y z
N MET A 1 17.08 9.90 2.63
CA MET A 1 15.87 9.06 2.59
C MET A 1 14.97 9.51 1.45
N LEU A 2 14.40 8.58 0.72
CA LEU A 2 13.42 8.82 -0.36
C LEU A 2 12.07 8.23 0.02
N SER A 3 10.99 8.95 -0.26
CA SER A 3 9.62 8.45 -0.13
C SER A 3 8.81 8.85 -1.36
N ALA A 4 8.40 7.86 -2.16
CA ALA A 4 7.51 8.06 -3.30
C ALA A 4 6.72 6.78 -3.58
N CYS A 5 5.43 6.96 -3.87
CA CYS A 5 4.58 5.94 -4.46
C CYS A 5 4.01 6.48 -5.77
N LEU A 6 4.30 5.80 -6.86
CA LEU A 6 3.81 6.16 -8.19
C LEU A 6 2.46 5.48 -8.43
N GLU A 7 1.49 6.26 -8.86
CA GLU A 7 0.11 5.83 -9.08
C GLU A 7 -0.39 6.33 -10.43
N THR A 8 -1.11 5.50 -11.16
CA THR A 8 -1.53 5.80 -12.54
C THR A 8 -2.46 7.01 -12.68
N GLU A 9 -3.18 7.35 -11.64
CA GLU A 9 -4.18 8.43 -11.67
C GLU A 9 -3.74 9.70 -10.92
N SER A 10 -2.51 9.71 -10.41
CA SER A 10 -2.00 10.82 -9.59
C SER A 10 -0.69 11.37 -10.13
N PRO A 11 -0.46 12.69 -10.05
CA PRO A 11 0.83 13.30 -10.36
C PRO A 11 1.96 12.71 -9.51
N ILE A 12 3.17 12.68 -10.07
CA ILE A 12 4.34 12.16 -9.34
C ILE A 12 4.73 13.12 -8.22
N ILE A 13 4.80 12.59 -7.00
CA ILE A 13 5.34 13.29 -5.84
C ILE A 13 6.47 12.45 -5.23
N CYS A 14 7.69 13.00 -5.19
CA CYS A 14 8.84 12.37 -4.52
C CYS A 14 9.33 13.28 -3.40
N LYS A 15 9.51 12.71 -2.21
CA LYS A 15 10.01 13.44 -1.03
C LYS A 15 11.38 12.93 -0.63
N PHE A 16 12.32 13.85 -0.43
CA PHE A 16 13.70 13.59 -0.07
C PHE A 16 14.02 14.20 1.28
N TYR A 17 14.66 13.43 2.14
CA TYR A 17 15.02 13.86 3.48
C TYR A 17 16.47 13.51 3.78
N THR A 18 17.11 14.36 4.57
CA THR A 18 18.37 14.06 5.23
C THR A 18 18.09 13.61 6.67
N CYS A 19 18.80 12.56 7.12
CA CYS A 19 18.72 12.11 8.50
C CYS A 19 19.88 12.76 9.28
N LYS A 20 19.56 13.44 10.37
CA LYS A 20 20.53 13.94 11.35
C LYS A 20 20.69 12.93 12.49
N SER A 21 21.79 13.02 13.24
CA SER A 21 22.21 12.09 14.30
C SER A 21 21.19 11.83 15.43
N ASN A 22 20.01 12.45 15.41
CA ASN A 22 18.97 12.36 16.47
C ASN A 22 17.63 11.83 15.94
N ASP A 23 17.64 11.00 14.91
CA ASP A 23 16.44 10.44 14.25
C ASP A 23 15.45 11.51 13.72
N LYS A 24 15.93 12.73 13.51
CA LYS A 24 15.16 13.80 12.90
C LYS A 24 15.41 13.83 11.40
N TYR A 25 14.34 13.84 10.66
CA TYR A 25 14.35 13.96 9.21
C TYR A 25 14.01 15.39 8.82
N ASP A 26 14.96 16.05 8.15
CA ASP A 26 14.73 17.37 7.57
C ASP A 26 14.56 17.22 6.05
N PRO A 27 13.73 18.04 5.38
CA PRO A 27 13.70 18.11 3.94
C PRO A 27 15.11 18.34 3.37
N ALA A 28 15.51 17.56 2.39
CA ALA A 28 16.81 17.70 1.77
C ALA A 28 16.89 19.02 0.98
N LYS A 29 18.03 19.70 1.07
CA LYS A 29 18.27 20.93 0.31
C LYS A 29 18.99 20.60 -0.99
N GLU A 30 18.61 21.27 -2.08
CA GLU A 30 19.30 21.21 -3.38
C GLU A 30 19.61 19.78 -3.83
N VAL A 31 18.56 19.01 -4.15
CA VAL A 31 18.71 17.65 -4.64
C VAL A 31 18.69 17.65 -6.17
N ASN A 32 19.75 17.17 -6.79
CA ASN A 32 19.78 16.90 -8.22
C ASN A 32 19.04 15.59 -8.48
N VAL A 33 17.95 15.64 -9.22
CA VAL A 33 17.07 14.49 -9.46
C VAL A 33 17.00 14.19 -10.96
N THR A 34 17.14 12.91 -11.28
CA THR A 34 16.82 12.38 -12.62
C THR A 34 15.77 11.29 -12.48
N LEU A 35 14.62 11.47 -13.14
CA LEU A 35 13.54 10.48 -13.18
C LEU A 35 13.39 9.98 -14.63
N LYS A 36 13.32 8.65 -14.78
CA LYS A 36 13.22 7.99 -16.09
C LYS A 36 12.00 7.07 -16.14
N GLU A 37 11.34 7.03 -17.30
CA GLU A 37 10.34 6.03 -17.67
C GLU A 37 10.92 5.14 -18.80
N ASP A 38 10.99 3.83 -18.60
CA ASP A 38 11.59 2.86 -19.55
C ASP A 38 12.97 3.32 -20.06
N GLY A 39 13.77 3.95 -19.21
CA GLY A 39 15.10 4.47 -19.54
C GLY A 39 15.11 5.88 -20.16
N GLN A 40 13.98 6.42 -20.59
CA GLN A 40 13.87 7.79 -21.11
C GLN A 40 13.70 8.79 -19.98
N ILE A 41 14.45 9.88 -20.01
CA ILE A 41 14.36 10.94 -18.99
C ILE A 41 13.02 11.67 -19.16
N ILE A 42 12.20 11.67 -18.09
CA ILE A 42 10.96 12.44 -18.00
C ILE A 42 11.11 13.68 -17.11
N TYR A 43 12.13 13.69 -16.25
CA TYR A 43 12.53 14.84 -15.46
C TYR A 43 14.03 14.80 -15.17
N GLN A 44 14.67 15.97 -15.27
CA GLN A 44 16.04 16.18 -14.79
C GLN A 44 16.18 17.63 -14.33
N GLY A 45 16.62 17.80 -13.09
CA GLY A 45 16.79 19.14 -12.51
C GLY A 45 17.14 19.13 -11.04
N ILE A 46 17.36 20.33 -10.50
CA ILE A 46 17.61 20.54 -9.07
C ILE A 46 16.29 20.96 -8.43
N ILE A 47 15.94 20.27 -7.35
CA ILE A 47 14.80 20.63 -6.50
C ILE A 47 15.28 21.23 -5.19
N ASN A 48 14.51 22.19 -4.71
CA ASN A 48 14.73 22.82 -3.41
C ASN A 48 13.66 22.34 -2.43
N GLN A 49 13.97 22.29 -1.14
CA GLN A 49 13.05 21.89 -0.07
C GLN A 49 12.61 20.41 -0.09
N GLY A 50 13.37 19.54 -0.76
CA GLY A 50 13.21 18.09 -0.67
C GLY A 50 11.92 17.53 -1.27
N GLU A 51 11.21 18.27 -2.12
CA GLU A 51 10.00 17.75 -2.78
C GLU A 51 10.03 18.00 -4.30
N LEU A 52 9.91 16.93 -5.06
CA LEU A 52 9.62 16.97 -6.50
C LEU A 52 8.13 16.77 -6.68
N LYS A 53 7.47 17.75 -7.32
CA LYS A 53 6.10 17.63 -7.85
C LYS A 53 6.17 17.73 -9.36
N LEU A 54 5.72 16.69 -10.04
CA LEU A 54 5.70 16.63 -11.49
C LEU A 54 4.28 16.35 -11.94
N ASP A 55 3.73 17.26 -12.75
CA ASP A 55 2.43 17.08 -13.40
C ASP A 55 2.57 16.08 -14.55
N TYR A 56 2.78 14.83 -14.16
CA TYR A 56 2.96 13.69 -15.03
C TYR A 56 2.26 12.49 -14.41
N LEU A 57 1.33 11.89 -15.15
CA LEU A 57 0.61 10.69 -14.71
C LEU A 57 1.41 9.44 -15.11
N PRO A 58 1.88 8.68 -14.14
CA PRO A 58 2.59 7.43 -14.41
C PRO A 58 1.70 6.43 -15.16
N LYS A 59 2.33 5.62 -16.02
CA LYS A 59 1.62 4.67 -16.88
C LYS A 59 1.74 3.24 -16.37
N ALA A 60 0.63 2.54 -16.40
CA ALA A 60 0.59 1.11 -16.09
C ALA A 60 1.54 0.31 -17.00
N GLY A 61 2.18 -0.71 -16.42
CA GLY A 61 3.13 -1.57 -17.11
C GLY A 61 4.53 -0.98 -17.33
N LYS A 62 4.75 0.32 -17.04
CA LYS A 62 6.03 1.01 -17.26
C LYS A 62 6.96 0.87 -16.06
N LYS A 63 8.27 0.88 -16.38
CA LYS A 63 9.36 0.87 -15.40
C LYS A 63 9.82 2.30 -15.15
N TYR A 64 9.97 2.66 -13.88
CA TYR A 64 10.47 3.95 -13.44
C TYR A 64 11.77 3.76 -12.67
N THR A 65 12.72 4.66 -12.92
CA THR A 65 14.01 4.71 -12.23
C THR A 65 14.26 6.12 -11.75
N ILE A 66 14.62 6.29 -10.48
CA ILE A 66 14.99 7.57 -9.92
C ILE A 66 16.45 7.54 -9.47
N LEU A 67 17.17 8.61 -9.78
CA LEU A 67 18.51 8.91 -9.27
C LEU A 67 18.41 10.24 -8.56
N ALA A 68 19.02 10.35 -7.38
CA ALA A 68 19.01 11.61 -6.64
C ALA A 68 20.30 11.79 -5.86
N GLN A 69 20.84 13.00 -5.90
CA GLN A 69 22.06 13.37 -5.20
C GLN A 69 21.94 14.76 -4.59
N SER A 70 22.36 14.90 -3.34
CA SER A 70 22.52 16.17 -2.64
C SER A 70 23.98 16.33 -2.25
N ASP A 71 24.44 17.58 -2.12
CA ASP A 71 25.83 17.86 -1.76
C ASP A 71 26.21 17.22 -0.43
N GLY A 72 27.42 16.61 -0.39
CA GLY A 72 27.92 15.87 0.76
C GLY A 72 27.32 14.48 0.99
N PHE A 73 26.42 13.99 0.12
CA PHE A 73 25.83 12.66 0.21
C PHE A 73 26.13 11.82 -1.04
N MET A 74 26.14 10.49 -0.88
CA MET A 74 26.22 9.58 -2.02
C MET A 74 24.93 9.68 -2.84
N GLU A 75 25.06 9.47 -4.16
CA GLU A 75 23.90 9.29 -5.03
C GLU A 75 23.06 8.09 -4.58
N ILE A 76 21.77 8.31 -4.42
CA ILE A 76 20.79 7.25 -4.18
C ILE A 76 20.09 6.88 -5.49
N SER A 77 19.72 5.61 -5.61
CA SER A 77 18.94 5.12 -6.74
C SER A 77 17.85 4.17 -6.29
N ALA A 78 16.73 4.17 -7.01
CA ALA A 78 15.67 3.19 -6.83
C ALA A 78 14.94 2.95 -8.14
N GLU A 79 14.32 1.78 -8.25
CA GLU A 79 13.48 1.44 -9.40
C GLU A 79 12.21 0.73 -8.96
N THR A 80 11.17 0.90 -9.76
CA THR A 80 9.90 0.20 -9.61
C THR A 80 9.23 0.02 -10.96
N LYS A 81 8.31 -0.93 -11.04
CA LYS A 81 7.43 -1.10 -12.19
C LYS A 81 5.99 -0.94 -11.74
N ILE A 82 5.24 -0.03 -12.37
CA ILE A 82 3.81 0.08 -12.10
C ILE A 82 3.10 -1.13 -12.68
N PRO A 83 2.33 -1.86 -11.89
CA PRO A 83 1.55 -2.99 -12.40
C PRO A 83 0.55 -2.55 -13.49
N PRO A 84 0.09 -3.47 -14.35
CA PRO A 84 -1.02 -3.18 -15.25
C PRO A 84 -2.30 -2.92 -14.45
N LEU A 85 -3.21 -2.14 -15.03
CA LEU A 85 -4.52 -1.90 -14.42
C LEU A 85 -5.26 -3.23 -14.26
N LEU A 86 -5.84 -3.41 -13.08
CA LEU A 86 -6.68 -4.57 -12.77
C LEU A 86 -8.12 -4.09 -12.59
N THR A 87 -9.04 -4.74 -13.29
CA THR A 87 -10.47 -4.48 -13.14
C THR A 87 -11.18 -5.72 -12.61
N CYS A 88 -12.28 -5.53 -11.93
CA CYS A 88 -13.18 -6.60 -11.52
C CYS A 88 -14.63 -6.11 -11.55
N LYS A 89 -15.54 -7.02 -11.35
CA LYS A 89 -16.97 -6.74 -11.26
C LYS A 89 -17.39 -6.74 -9.78
N PRO A 90 -17.78 -5.57 -9.22
CA PRO A 90 -18.27 -5.50 -7.86
C PRO A 90 -19.74 -5.92 -7.76
N GLY A 91 -20.12 -6.52 -6.64
CA GLY A 91 -21.48 -6.81 -6.24
C GLY A 91 -21.65 -6.54 -4.74
N PHE A 92 -22.84 -6.17 -4.33
CA PHE A 92 -23.17 -5.94 -2.91
C PHE A 92 -24.50 -6.58 -2.55
N ASP A 93 -24.49 -7.47 -1.56
CA ASP A 93 -25.65 -8.05 -0.93
C ASP A 93 -26.00 -7.25 0.32
N GLN A 94 -27.05 -6.42 0.23
CA GLN A 94 -27.44 -5.53 1.32
C GLN A 94 -27.97 -6.27 2.55
N GLU A 95 -28.61 -7.43 2.38
CA GLU A 95 -29.16 -8.21 3.51
C GLU A 95 -28.03 -8.80 4.36
N LYS A 96 -26.96 -9.24 3.70
CA LYS A 96 -25.79 -9.83 4.36
C LYS A 96 -24.69 -8.81 4.63
N SER A 97 -24.85 -7.56 4.16
CA SER A 97 -23.79 -6.55 4.17
C SER A 97 -22.48 -7.09 3.54
N MET A 98 -22.59 -7.89 2.48
CA MET A 98 -21.47 -8.60 1.89
C MET A 98 -21.10 -8.03 0.53
N VAL A 99 -19.82 -7.73 0.36
CA VAL A 99 -19.22 -7.33 -0.91
C VAL A 99 -18.72 -8.58 -1.62
N THR A 100 -18.96 -8.63 -2.93
CA THR A 100 -18.42 -9.66 -3.82
C THR A 100 -17.65 -9.00 -4.95
N LEU A 101 -16.43 -9.47 -5.21
CA LEU A 101 -15.62 -9.07 -6.35
C LEU A 101 -15.39 -10.29 -7.22
N SER A 102 -15.69 -10.21 -8.52
CA SER A 102 -15.54 -11.29 -9.49
C SER A 102 -14.96 -10.78 -10.81
N ASP A 103 -14.72 -11.69 -11.76
CA ASP A 103 -14.26 -11.35 -13.11
C ASP A 103 -12.96 -10.52 -13.12
N PHE A 104 -11.99 -10.88 -12.28
CA PHE A 104 -10.71 -10.18 -12.22
C PHE A 104 -9.95 -10.28 -13.54
N SER A 105 -9.63 -9.11 -14.13
CA SER A 105 -8.71 -9.02 -15.26
C SER A 105 -7.25 -9.12 -14.78
N GLU A 106 -6.31 -9.37 -15.72
CA GLU A 106 -4.87 -9.25 -15.48
C GLU A 106 -4.32 -10.02 -14.24
N LYS A 107 -5.10 -10.97 -13.69
CA LYS A 107 -4.74 -11.72 -12.49
C LYS A 107 -3.47 -12.58 -12.61
N HIS A 108 -2.99 -12.80 -13.83
CA HIS A 108 -1.80 -13.61 -14.08
C HIS A 108 -0.48 -12.82 -14.11
N ASN A 109 -0.51 -11.52 -13.84
CA ASN A 109 0.69 -10.65 -13.96
C ASN A 109 1.68 -10.75 -12.78
N GLY A 110 1.43 -11.62 -11.81
CA GLY A 110 2.38 -11.91 -10.74
C GLY A 110 2.53 -10.79 -9.69
N ASN A 111 1.50 -9.97 -9.51
CA ASN A 111 1.43 -8.91 -8.50
C ASN A 111 0.55 -9.33 -7.34
N SER A 112 0.76 -8.74 -6.16
CA SER A 112 -0.11 -8.90 -4.99
C SER A 112 -1.26 -7.89 -5.05
N LEU A 113 -2.42 -8.25 -4.49
CA LEU A 113 -3.56 -7.35 -4.37
C LEU A 113 -3.72 -6.89 -2.93
N TRP A 114 -4.01 -5.61 -2.76
CA TRP A 114 -4.43 -5.01 -1.50
C TRP A 114 -5.80 -4.36 -1.71
N ILE A 115 -6.77 -4.75 -0.91
CA ILE A 115 -8.16 -4.31 -1.07
C ILE A 115 -8.58 -3.65 0.22
N THR A 116 -9.15 -2.46 0.11
CA THR A 116 -9.80 -1.75 1.21
C THR A 116 -11.19 -1.31 0.81
N ALA A 117 -12.01 -0.92 1.78
CA ALA A 117 -13.35 -0.44 1.54
C ALA A 117 -13.69 0.73 2.46
N SER A 118 -14.54 1.62 1.96
CA SER A 118 -15.08 2.77 2.70
C SER A 118 -16.59 2.85 2.50
N SER A 119 -17.32 3.26 3.52
CA SER A 119 -18.73 3.60 3.39
C SER A 119 -18.87 5.06 2.98
N LEU A 120 -19.75 5.32 2.03
CA LEU A 120 -20.16 6.64 1.63
C LEU A 120 -21.47 7.00 2.35
N HIS A 121 -21.55 8.18 2.91
CA HIS A 121 -22.72 8.67 3.63
C HIS A 121 -23.23 9.97 3.03
N GLU A 122 -24.42 10.39 3.44
CA GLU A 122 -24.94 11.73 3.10
C GLU A 122 -23.95 12.80 3.56
N GLN A 123 -23.96 13.97 2.91
CA GLN A 123 -23.05 15.12 3.14
C GLN A 123 -21.58 14.85 2.77
N ASP A 124 -21.33 13.95 1.81
CA ASP A 124 -19.97 13.60 1.32
C ASP A 124 -19.02 13.07 2.40
N ILE A 125 -19.58 12.44 3.44
CA ILE A 125 -18.79 11.81 4.48
C ILE A 125 -18.34 10.43 4.00
N THR A 126 -17.02 10.19 4.02
CA THR A 126 -16.40 8.89 3.73
C THR A 126 -15.79 8.33 5.01
N VAL A 127 -16.13 7.08 5.35
CA VAL A 127 -15.59 6.40 6.52
C VAL A 127 -14.96 5.09 6.11
N GLN A 128 -13.64 4.98 6.32
CA GLN A 128 -12.93 3.74 6.05
C GLN A 128 -13.34 2.65 7.04
N TYR A 129 -13.62 1.45 6.53
CA TYR A 129 -13.85 0.30 7.36
C TYR A 129 -12.58 -0.12 8.12
N GLN A 130 -12.74 -0.45 9.39
CA GLN A 130 -11.63 -0.79 10.26
C GLN A 130 -11.20 -2.24 10.10
N GLU A 131 -12.14 -3.11 9.77
CA GLU A 131 -11.88 -4.53 9.58
C GLU A 131 -12.65 -5.07 8.37
N LEU A 132 -12.00 -5.95 7.61
CA LEU A 132 -12.59 -6.66 6.49
C LEU A 132 -12.52 -8.16 6.77
N TYR A 133 -13.67 -8.81 6.85
CA TYR A 133 -13.79 -10.24 7.15
C TYR A 133 -14.08 -11.04 5.89
N SER A 134 -13.36 -12.14 5.67
CA SER A 134 -13.59 -12.99 4.52
C SER A 134 -13.40 -14.48 4.83
N TYR A 135 -14.15 -15.32 4.13
CA TYR A 135 -13.99 -16.77 4.17
C TYR A 135 -12.98 -17.29 3.13
N ASN A 136 -12.46 -16.44 2.26
CA ASN A 136 -11.60 -16.85 1.18
C ASN A 136 -10.23 -17.30 1.70
N ARG A 137 -9.86 -18.56 1.42
CA ARG A 137 -8.59 -19.16 1.86
C ARG A 137 -7.36 -18.62 1.15
N LEU A 138 -7.54 -17.87 0.06
CA LEU A 138 -6.45 -17.25 -0.70
C LEU A 138 -5.91 -15.97 -0.04
N ILE A 139 -6.65 -15.43 0.93
CA ILE A 139 -6.24 -14.26 1.71
C ILE A 139 -5.01 -14.59 2.54
N ASP A 140 -4.07 -13.66 2.58
CA ASP A 140 -2.88 -13.76 3.39
C ASP A 140 -3.19 -13.44 4.86
N ASN A 141 -3.45 -14.46 5.63
CA ASN A 141 -3.56 -14.37 7.09
C ASN A 141 -2.19 -14.62 7.71
N VAL A 142 -1.46 -13.59 8.06
CA VAL A 142 -0.15 -13.73 8.72
C VAL A 142 -0.29 -14.37 10.10
N ASN A 143 -1.46 -14.27 10.76
CA ASN A 143 -1.72 -14.80 12.10
C ASN A 143 -2.83 -15.85 12.12
N ARG A 144 -2.74 -16.88 11.27
CA ARG A 144 -3.67 -18.02 11.37
C ARG A 144 -3.63 -18.73 12.73
N GLU A 145 -2.54 -18.59 13.48
CA GLU A 145 -2.35 -19.25 14.78
C GLU A 145 -2.92 -18.44 15.96
N GLU A 146 -3.12 -17.14 15.81
CA GLU A 146 -3.70 -16.26 16.82
C GLU A 146 -5.17 -15.91 16.51
N GLY A 147 -5.84 -16.72 15.72
CA GLY A 147 -7.21 -16.52 15.29
C GLY A 147 -8.17 -16.28 16.42
N SER A 148 -8.54 -15.03 16.66
CA SER A 148 -9.77 -14.69 17.36
C SER A 148 -10.94 -15.22 16.55
N TYR A 149 -11.40 -16.42 16.86
CA TYR A 149 -12.59 -17.00 16.27
C TYR A 149 -13.81 -16.21 16.74
N VAL A 150 -14.27 -15.28 15.94
CA VAL A 150 -15.61 -14.75 16.11
C VAL A 150 -16.55 -15.64 15.30
N ASN A 151 -17.29 -16.49 16.01
CA ASN A 151 -18.24 -17.46 15.45
C ASN A 151 -17.67 -18.36 14.36
N ASN A 152 -17.28 -19.52 14.71
CA ASN A 152 -16.91 -20.76 13.99
C ASN A 152 -16.76 -20.79 12.44
N ASN A 153 -17.02 -19.72 11.72
CA ASN A 153 -17.10 -19.68 10.25
C ASN A 153 -16.48 -18.44 9.56
N ILE A 154 -15.97 -17.43 10.27
CA ILE A 154 -15.45 -16.22 9.65
C ILE A 154 -13.93 -16.16 9.83
N ALA A 155 -13.18 -16.24 8.76
CA ALA A 155 -11.75 -15.99 8.79
C ALA A 155 -11.52 -14.49 8.96
N ILE A 156 -11.02 -14.08 10.13
CA ILE A 156 -10.61 -12.70 10.38
C ILE A 156 -9.23 -12.54 9.75
N THR A 157 -9.05 -11.52 8.93
CA THR A 157 -7.73 -11.09 8.47
C THR A 157 -7.05 -10.31 9.59
N GLY A 158 -6.62 -10.99 10.64
CA GLY A 158 -6.23 -10.37 11.91
C GLY A 158 -5.09 -9.36 11.83
N PHE A 159 -4.19 -9.46 10.85
CA PHE A 159 -2.99 -8.63 10.80
C PHE A 159 -3.19 -7.32 10.02
N TYR A 160 -3.91 -7.36 8.91
CA TYR A 160 -4.16 -6.19 8.06
C TYR A 160 -5.60 -5.70 8.20
N LYS A 161 -6.09 -5.51 9.40
CA LYS A 161 -7.50 -5.26 9.74
C LYS A 161 -8.31 -4.53 8.67
N SER A 162 -7.81 -3.38 8.21
CA SER A 162 -8.44 -2.54 7.20
C SER A 162 -8.18 -2.97 5.75
N PHE A 163 -7.40 -4.03 5.55
CA PHE A 163 -7.02 -4.50 4.22
C PHE A 163 -7.16 -6.01 4.10
N ILE A 164 -7.64 -6.44 2.94
CA ILE A 164 -7.46 -7.81 2.47
C ILE A 164 -6.24 -7.82 1.57
N ARG A 165 -5.26 -8.67 1.89
CA ARG A 165 -4.12 -8.91 1.03
C ARG A 165 -4.21 -10.29 0.40
N ILE A 166 -3.97 -10.36 -0.91
CA ILE A 166 -3.85 -11.61 -1.66
C ILE A 166 -2.44 -11.66 -2.24
N LYS A 167 -1.69 -12.71 -1.88
CA LYS A 167 -0.33 -12.92 -2.37
C LYS A 167 -0.33 -13.09 -3.89
N LYS A 168 0.73 -12.62 -4.55
CA LYS A 168 0.93 -12.80 -6.00
C LYS A 168 0.77 -14.25 -6.49
N THR A 169 1.12 -15.23 -5.67
CA THR A 169 0.96 -16.65 -5.99
C THR A 169 -0.49 -17.12 -5.95
N ASN A 170 -1.35 -16.42 -5.21
CA ASN A 170 -2.75 -16.77 -5.03
C ASN A 170 -3.67 -15.99 -5.97
N VAL A 171 -3.24 -14.83 -6.46
CA VAL A 171 -4.04 -13.99 -7.37
C VAL A 171 -4.50 -14.76 -8.61
N PRO A 172 -3.67 -15.58 -9.29
CA PRO A 172 -4.14 -16.38 -10.42
C PRO A 172 -5.26 -17.37 -10.11
N LEU A 173 -5.40 -17.76 -8.84
CA LEU A 173 -6.42 -18.71 -8.36
C LEU A 173 -7.71 -18.00 -7.91
N LEU A 174 -7.71 -16.67 -7.96
CA LEU A 174 -8.82 -15.85 -7.47
C LEU A 174 -9.90 -15.74 -8.54
N ASP A 175 -10.99 -16.49 -8.39
CA ASP A 175 -12.16 -16.35 -9.25
C ASP A 175 -13.17 -15.36 -8.65
N GLU A 176 -13.39 -15.46 -7.34
CA GLU A 176 -14.29 -14.61 -6.60
C GLU A 176 -13.71 -14.32 -5.22
N LEU A 177 -13.93 -13.10 -4.73
CA LEU A 177 -13.64 -12.69 -3.37
C LEU A 177 -14.89 -12.13 -2.71
N GLN A 178 -15.28 -12.74 -1.59
CA GLN A 178 -16.37 -12.25 -0.75
C GLN A 178 -15.83 -11.77 0.58
N PHE A 179 -16.30 -10.61 1.04
CA PHE A 179 -15.96 -10.07 2.35
C PHE A 179 -17.07 -9.22 2.96
N VAL A 180 -17.07 -9.13 4.28
CA VAL A 180 -17.97 -8.29 5.05
C VAL A 180 -17.14 -7.17 5.68
N PRO A 181 -17.41 -5.91 5.33
CA PRO A 181 -16.75 -4.75 5.95
C PRO A 181 -17.37 -4.44 7.32
N PHE A 182 -16.52 -4.07 8.28
CA PHE A 182 -16.93 -3.75 9.65
C PHE A 182 -16.30 -2.45 10.14
N TYR A 183 -17.06 -1.67 10.93
CA TYR A 183 -16.58 -0.50 11.66
C TYR A 183 -17.21 -0.42 13.04
N GLU A 184 -16.43 0.03 14.04
CA GLU A 184 -16.89 0.11 15.43
C GLU A 184 -17.83 1.28 15.71
N GLN A 185 -17.62 2.41 15.01
CA GLN A 185 -18.40 3.61 15.23
C GLN A 185 -19.61 3.65 14.29
N LYS A 186 -20.80 3.79 14.88
CA LYS A 186 -22.00 4.08 14.09
C LYS A 186 -21.94 5.51 13.59
N VAL A 187 -21.95 5.67 12.27
CA VAL A 187 -22.14 6.97 11.63
C VAL A 187 -23.65 7.28 11.69
N SER A 188 -24.00 8.50 12.11
CA SER A 188 -25.40 8.90 12.26
C SER A 188 -26.09 9.12 10.91
N GLU A 189 -25.29 9.46 9.90
CA GLU A 189 -25.75 9.75 8.55
C GLU A 189 -26.07 8.47 7.80
N LYS A 190 -27.05 8.55 6.91
CA LYS A 190 -27.48 7.42 6.09
C LYS A 190 -26.38 7.03 5.11
N MET A 191 -26.04 5.76 5.07
CA MET A 191 -25.13 5.21 4.08
C MET A 191 -25.77 5.27 2.68
N THR A 192 -25.03 5.84 1.73
CA THR A 192 -25.44 6.00 0.32
C THR A 192 -24.75 5.00 -0.61
N GLY A 193 -23.59 4.43 -0.18
CA GLY A 193 -22.84 3.48 -0.98
C GLY A 193 -21.64 2.90 -0.26
N ILE A 194 -20.93 2.04 -0.96
CA ILE A 194 -19.62 1.50 -0.56
C ILE A 194 -18.64 1.77 -1.70
N GLU A 195 -17.51 2.34 -1.37
CA GLU A 195 -16.36 2.49 -2.25
C GLU A 195 -15.35 1.39 -1.94
N ILE A 196 -14.77 0.79 -2.98
CA ILE A 196 -13.82 -0.30 -2.85
C ILE A 196 -12.58 0.07 -3.65
N ASP A 197 -11.44 0.17 -2.97
CA ASP A 197 -10.15 0.38 -3.62
C ASP A 197 -9.44 -0.95 -3.78
N ILE A 198 -9.03 -1.24 -5.01
CA ILE A 198 -8.27 -2.42 -5.34
C ILE A 198 -6.90 -1.97 -5.84
N ILE A 199 -5.88 -2.20 -5.04
CA ILE A 199 -4.51 -1.83 -5.33
C ILE A 199 -3.80 -3.05 -5.91
N ASN A 200 -3.43 -2.99 -7.19
CA ASN A 200 -2.50 -3.92 -7.80
C ASN A 200 -1.09 -3.41 -7.48
N ALA A 201 -0.40 -4.12 -6.59
CA ALA A 201 0.81 -3.65 -5.93
C ALA A 201 2.08 -4.14 -6.63
N SER A 202 3.02 -3.24 -6.94
CA SER A 202 4.37 -3.66 -7.29
C SER A 202 4.99 -4.49 -6.16
N ASN A 203 6.04 -5.23 -6.47
CA ASN A 203 6.73 -6.03 -5.44
C ASN A 203 7.29 -5.14 -4.31
N GLU A 204 7.79 -3.96 -4.66
CA GLU A 204 8.33 -2.97 -3.71
C GLU A 204 7.22 -2.43 -2.80
N TYR A 205 6.06 -2.09 -3.39
CA TYR A 205 4.89 -1.62 -2.63
C TYR A 205 4.39 -2.69 -1.67
N ASP A 206 4.23 -3.92 -2.16
CA ASP A 206 3.78 -5.06 -1.36
C ASP A 206 4.71 -5.34 -0.18
N GLN A 207 6.03 -5.39 -0.41
CA GLN A 207 7.01 -5.62 0.66
C GLN A 207 7.03 -4.49 1.68
N TYR A 208 6.95 -3.24 1.22
CA TYR A 208 6.90 -2.08 2.10
C TYR A 208 5.65 -2.11 3.00
N CYS A 209 4.46 -2.27 2.43
CA CYS A 209 3.23 -2.33 3.21
C CYS A 209 3.26 -3.46 4.24
N ARG A 210 3.71 -4.64 3.86
CA ARG A 210 3.83 -5.78 4.80
C ARG A 210 4.72 -5.45 5.99
N THR A 211 5.94 -4.99 5.72
CA THR A 211 6.90 -4.70 6.79
C THR A 211 6.48 -3.49 7.63
N TYR A 212 5.83 -2.50 7.02
CA TYR A 212 5.27 -1.35 7.73
C TYR A 212 4.17 -1.76 8.71
N TYR A 213 3.19 -2.55 8.27
CA TYR A 213 2.14 -3.04 9.16
C TYR A 213 2.68 -4.00 10.22
N GLN A 214 3.67 -4.82 9.90
CA GLN A 214 4.37 -5.64 10.89
C GLN A 214 5.05 -4.79 11.96
N ALA A 215 5.69 -3.70 11.58
CA ALA A 215 6.32 -2.78 12.54
C ALA A 215 5.29 -2.09 13.45
N LEU A 216 4.12 -1.73 12.91
CA LEU A 216 3.04 -1.11 13.70
C LEU A 216 2.39 -2.06 14.70
N SER A 217 2.42 -3.36 14.45
CA SER A 217 1.79 -4.37 15.32
C SER A 217 2.67 -4.80 16.49
N ILE A 218 3.92 -4.34 16.56
CA ILE A 218 4.79 -4.61 17.71
C ILE A 218 4.24 -3.84 18.91
N PRO A 219 3.89 -4.52 20.03
CA PRO A 219 3.40 -3.85 21.21
C PRO A 219 4.41 -2.79 21.68
N SER A 220 3.95 -1.57 21.91
CA SER A 220 4.78 -0.53 22.51
C SER A 220 5.28 -1.01 23.88
N SER A 221 6.58 -0.85 24.11
CA SER A 221 7.35 -1.30 25.26
C SER A 221 6.63 -1.12 26.61
N GLY A 222 6.21 -2.19 27.20
CA GLY A 222 5.56 -2.28 28.52
C GLY A 222 5.17 -3.70 28.86
N ASP A 223 5.06 -4.56 27.88
CA ASP A 223 4.75 -5.95 28.05
C ASP A 223 6.02 -6.80 27.80
N LEU A 224 6.23 -7.84 28.65
CA LEU A 224 7.37 -8.77 28.51
C LEU A 224 7.45 -9.44 27.13
N SER A 225 6.34 -9.51 26.39
CA SER A 225 6.30 -9.98 25.02
C SER A 225 7.13 -9.11 24.06
N GLY A 226 7.22 -7.80 24.29
CA GLY A 226 8.03 -6.88 23.48
C GLY A 226 9.55 -7.13 23.56
N MET A 227 10.02 -7.78 24.63
CA MET A 227 11.44 -8.11 24.80
C MET A 227 11.94 -9.23 23.87
N PHE A 228 11.05 -10.02 23.31
CA PHE A 228 11.38 -11.15 22.43
C PHE A 228 11.15 -10.85 20.95
N PHE A 229 10.54 -9.70 20.61
CA PHE A 229 10.37 -9.29 19.23
C PHE A 229 11.59 -8.52 18.73
N GLN A 230 12.24 -9.03 17.70
CA GLN A 230 13.20 -8.22 16.95
C GLN A 230 12.40 -7.14 16.20
N PRO A 231 12.80 -5.85 16.30
CA PRO A 231 12.15 -4.81 15.52
C PRO A 231 12.24 -5.17 14.05
N SER A 232 11.10 -5.35 13.40
CA SER A 232 11.07 -5.56 11.96
C SER A 232 11.51 -4.26 11.28
N THR A 233 12.58 -4.31 10.50
CA THR A 233 12.97 -3.18 9.68
C THR A 233 11.96 -3.01 8.56
N VAL A 234 11.43 -1.79 8.39
CA VAL A 234 10.58 -1.48 7.24
C VAL A 234 11.41 -1.63 5.96
N TYR A 235 10.84 -2.31 4.98
CA TYR A 235 11.50 -2.57 3.69
C TYR A 235 11.92 -1.27 3.00
N SER A 236 13.10 -1.29 2.40
CA SER A 236 13.65 -0.21 1.58
C SER A 236 14.19 -0.79 0.28
N ASN A 237 13.87 -0.16 -0.86
CA ASN A 237 14.46 -0.48 -2.16
C ASN A 237 15.39 0.63 -2.67
N VAL A 238 15.80 1.54 -1.80
CA VAL A 238 16.69 2.64 -2.14
C VAL A 238 18.14 2.24 -1.92
N ASN A 239 18.92 2.15 -2.99
CA ASN A 239 20.36 1.90 -2.93
C ASN A 239 21.08 3.13 -2.36
N ASN A 240 22.09 2.90 -1.53
CA ASN A 240 22.87 3.94 -0.82
C ASN A 240 22.02 4.86 0.06
N GLY A 241 20.82 4.42 0.47
CA GLY A 241 19.91 5.21 1.27
C GLY A 241 18.81 4.38 1.91
N LEU A 242 17.84 5.06 2.47
CA LEU A 242 16.65 4.45 3.06
C LEU A 242 15.39 5.00 2.40
N GLY A 243 14.34 4.22 2.40
CA GLY A 243 13.02 4.65 1.96
C GLY A 243 12.39 3.76 0.91
N ILE A 244 11.39 4.29 0.25
CA ILE A 244 10.57 3.56 -0.71
C ILE A 244 10.40 4.34 -2.01
N PHE A 245 10.53 3.64 -3.11
CA PHE A 245 10.14 4.05 -4.45
C PHE A 245 9.34 2.91 -5.06
N ALA A 246 8.03 3.00 -5.04
CA ALA A 246 7.12 1.92 -5.37
C ALA A 246 6.05 2.35 -6.37
N GLY A 247 5.41 1.39 -7.03
CA GLY A 247 4.32 1.61 -7.97
C GLY A 247 3.06 0.83 -7.60
N ARG A 248 1.91 1.43 -7.89
CA ARG A 248 0.59 0.80 -7.78
C ARG A 248 -0.35 1.26 -8.89
N SER A 249 -1.32 0.43 -9.20
CA SER A 249 -2.41 0.73 -10.12
C SER A 249 -3.73 0.21 -9.56
#